data_171272f93c190a090934db524a290d50
#
_entry.id   171272f93c190a090934db524a290d50
#
_cell.length_a   1.000
_cell.length_b   1.000
_cell.length_c   1.000
_cell.angle_alpha   90.00
_cell.angle_beta   90.00
_cell.angle_gamma   90.00
#
_symmetry.space_group_name_H-M   'P 1'
#
loop_
_entity.id
_entity.type
_entity.pdbx_description
1 polymer ?
#
loop_
_entity_poly.entity_id
_entity_poly.type
_entity_poly.pdbx_seq_one_letter_code
_entity_poly.pdbx_strand_id
1 'polypeptide(L)'
;REKSSGIDWTGFTSSQPSFLGVKYFQDYSLAEIAKYIDWTPFFSTWQLSGKYPKIFENETVGEEARKLFKDAQALLAEIIDQKLLTAKAALGFFPANSFGDDIILHDFTEKISEVPCEKHGAHRKVDYAIEPKDHLSDSSYWLHHLRQQGQKASNLPNRCLSDFVAPIEGKTTDFIGAFAVTTGIGIEALLEKYEKQHDDYNSIMVKALADRLAEAFAELMHERVRKEYWGYAHDEILSNEDLISENYQGIRPAPGYPACPDHTEKKRLFELLDAESQIGIQLTESYAMYPASAVSGFYFSHPESTYFALGKIAKDQVIDYANRKDKPLEYITRWLQPVID
;
A
#
# COMPACT_ATOMS: atom_id res chain seq x y z
N ARG A 1 16.87 19.41 7.09
CA ARG A 1 15.60 20.10 7.41
C ARG A 1 15.46 21.45 6.68
N GLU A 2 16.54 22.18 6.40
CA GLU A 2 16.48 23.47 5.67
C GLU A 2 15.94 23.36 4.23
N LYS A 3 15.84 22.17 3.67
CA LYS A 3 15.29 21.86 2.33
C LYS A 3 14.09 20.92 2.40
N SER A 4 13.19 21.12 3.38
CA SER A 4 11.92 20.38 3.46
C SER A 4 11.04 20.68 2.23
N SER A 5 9.99 19.91 2.02
CA SER A 5 9.22 19.83 0.76
C SER A 5 8.70 21.15 0.22
N GLY A 6 8.54 22.16 1.07
CA GLY A 6 7.98 23.44 0.68
C GLY A 6 6.52 23.38 0.22
N ILE A 7 5.78 22.32 0.57
CA ILE A 7 4.34 22.24 0.30
C ILE A 7 3.64 23.37 1.04
N ASP A 8 2.86 24.12 0.32
CA ASP A 8 2.06 25.21 0.88
C ASP A 8 0.73 24.66 1.43
N TRP A 9 0.64 24.58 2.74
CA TRP A 9 -0.57 24.15 3.45
C TRP A 9 -1.58 25.26 3.68
N THR A 10 -1.30 26.49 3.21
CA THR A 10 -2.21 27.63 3.37
C THR A 10 -3.49 27.40 2.57
N GLY A 11 -4.63 27.38 3.25
CA GLY A 11 -5.93 27.14 2.62
C GLY A 11 -6.19 25.69 2.20
N PHE A 12 -5.29 24.76 2.53
CA PHE A 12 -5.55 23.33 2.32
C PHE A 12 -6.71 22.85 3.19
N THR A 13 -7.62 22.13 2.58
CA THR A 13 -8.72 21.43 3.26
C THR A 13 -8.58 19.96 3.00
N SER A 14 -8.35 19.18 4.04
CA SER A 14 -8.24 17.74 3.93
C SER A 14 -9.58 17.11 3.56
N SER A 15 -9.56 16.19 2.64
CA SER A 15 -10.72 15.36 2.28
C SER A 15 -10.91 14.30 3.37
N GLN A 16 -12.07 14.32 4.03
CA GLN A 16 -12.34 13.32 5.06
C GLN A 16 -12.76 12.00 4.41
N PRO A 17 -12.14 10.85 4.80
CA PRO A 17 -12.57 9.53 4.35
C PRO A 17 -14.02 9.22 4.73
N SER A 18 -14.67 8.35 3.97
CA SER A 18 -16.06 7.91 4.20
C SER A 18 -16.25 7.12 5.50
N PHE A 19 -15.17 6.63 6.09
CA PHE A 19 -15.12 6.00 7.41
C PHE A 19 -13.73 6.22 8.04
N LEU A 20 -13.65 6.10 9.36
CA LEU A 20 -12.40 6.01 10.11
C LEU A 20 -12.32 4.62 10.78
N GLY A 21 -11.09 4.20 11.13
CA GLY A 21 -10.82 2.83 11.60
C GLY A 21 -10.62 1.87 10.45
N VAL A 22 -10.79 0.57 10.69
CA VAL A 22 -10.44 -0.49 9.75
C VAL A 22 -11.67 -1.24 9.25
N LYS A 23 -11.74 -1.48 7.95
CA LYS A 23 -12.69 -2.39 7.30
C LYS A 23 -11.97 -3.62 6.77
N TYR A 24 -12.60 -4.78 6.90
CA TYR A 24 -12.08 -6.05 6.45
C TYR A 24 -12.93 -6.64 5.34
N PHE A 25 -12.27 -7.17 4.31
CA PHE A 25 -12.88 -7.88 3.18
C PHE A 25 -12.39 -9.32 3.23
N GLN A 26 -13.28 -10.26 3.50
CA GLN A 26 -12.92 -11.66 3.77
C GLN A 26 -12.93 -12.58 2.53
N ASP A 27 -13.66 -12.21 1.48
CA ASP A 27 -13.76 -12.96 0.22
C ASP A 27 -14.04 -11.97 -0.91
N TYR A 28 -13.00 -11.25 -1.35
CA TYR A 28 -13.13 -10.30 -2.45
C TYR A 28 -13.15 -11.01 -3.80
N SER A 29 -13.89 -10.49 -4.78
CA SER A 29 -14.06 -11.14 -6.08
C SER A 29 -12.75 -11.22 -6.87
N LEU A 30 -12.19 -12.42 -7.02
CA LEU A 30 -11.02 -12.65 -7.88
C LEU A 30 -11.30 -12.27 -9.34
N ALA A 31 -12.54 -12.43 -9.82
CA ALA A 31 -12.93 -12.05 -11.17
C ALA A 31 -12.91 -10.52 -11.38
N GLU A 32 -13.18 -9.74 -10.33
CA GLU A 32 -13.02 -8.28 -10.35
C GLU A 32 -11.55 -7.88 -10.31
N ILE A 33 -10.79 -8.48 -9.42
CA ILE A 33 -9.34 -8.25 -9.28
C ILE A 33 -8.60 -8.55 -10.58
N ALA A 34 -8.91 -9.66 -11.24
CA ALA A 34 -8.22 -10.11 -12.45
C ALA A 34 -8.26 -9.09 -13.61
N LYS A 35 -9.23 -8.16 -13.61
CA LYS A 35 -9.31 -7.08 -14.62
C LYS A 35 -8.20 -6.05 -14.51
N TYR A 36 -7.53 -5.98 -13.37
CA TYR A 36 -6.45 -5.04 -13.06
C TYR A 36 -5.05 -5.65 -13.22
N ILE A 37 -4.92 -6.89 -13.70
CA ILE A 37 -3.62 -7.55 -13.84
C ILE A 37 -2.75 -6.82 -14.88
N ASP A 38 -1.58 -6.34 -14.44
CA ASP A 38 -0.47 -6.07 -15.33
C ASP A 38 0.24 -7.38 -15.67
N TRP A 39 0.15 -7.77 -16.95
CA TRP A 39 0.73 -9.00 -17.45
C TRP A 39 2.23 -8.89 -17.78
N THR A 40 2.78 -7.69 -17.85
CA THR A 40 4.20 -7.49 -18.19
C THR A 40 5.14 -8.19 -17.18
N PRO A 41 4.99 -8.01 -15.86
CA PRO A 41 5.83 -8.71 -14.89
C PRO A 41 5.64 -10.22 -14.89
N PHE A 42 4.44 -10.72 -15.26
CA PHE A 42 4.20 -12.15 -15.41
C PHE A 42 5.17 -12.78 -16.41
N PHE A 43 5.34 -12.18 -17.61
CA PHE A 43 6.28 -12.69 -18.60
C PHE A 43 7.73 -12.62 -18.13
N SER A 44 8.09 -11.59 -17.36
CA SER A 44 9.43 -11.43 -16.78
C SER A 44 9.79 -12.57 -15.83
N THR A 45 8.83 -13.07 -15.05
CA THR A 45 9.01 -14.24 -14.16
C THR A 45 9.46 -15.50 -14.95
N TRP A 46 9.02 -15.62 -16.20
CA TRP A 46 9.37 -16.69 -17.13
C TRP A 46 10.53 -16.34 -18.05
N GLN A 47 11.30 -15.30 -17.73
CA GLN A 47 12.45 -14.82 -18.49
C GLN A 47 12.11 -14.39 -19.94
N LEU A 48 10.86 -14.07 -20.21
CA LEU A 48 10.42 -13.53 -21.49
C LEU A 48 10.42 -11.99 -21.42
N SER A 49 11.27 -11.37 -22.22
CA SER A 49 11.43 -9.91 -22.25
C SER A 49 10.47 -9.26 -23.24
N GLY A 50 9.67 -8.30 -22.78
CA GLY A 50 8.75 -7.51 -23.60
C GLY A 50 7.57 -7.00 -22.82
N LYS A 51 6.95 -5.92 -23.27
CA LYS A 51 5.73 -5.38 -22.66
C LYS A 51 4.48 -6.02 -23.25
N TYR A 52 3.55 -6.42 -22.38
CA TYR A 52 2.22 -6.85 -22.81
C TYR A 52 1.43 -5.66 -23.39
N PRO A 53 0.64 -5.82 -24.46
CA PRO A 53 0.51 -7.03 -25.29
C PRO A 53 1.55 -7.15 -26.42
N LYS A 54 2.41 -6.16 -26.62
CA LYS A 54 3.41 -6.10 -27.73
C LYS A 54 4.38 -7.28 -27.74
N ILE A 55 4.60 -7.92 -26.59
CA ILE A 55 5.44 -9.13 -26.48
C ILE A 55 5.01 -10.23 -27.46
N PHE A 56 3.73 -10.30 -27.79
CA PHE A 56 3.18 -11.30 -28.70
C PHE A 56 3.64 -11.12 -30.16
N GLU A 57 4.08 -9.92 -30.52
CA GLU A 57 4.58 -9.59 -31.87
C GLU A 57 6.09 -9.81 -31.99
N ASN A 58 6.76 -10.15 -30.89
CA ASN A 58 8.19 -10.34 -30.89
C ASN A 58 8.58 -11.62 -31.67
N GLU A 59 9.49 -11.50 -32.62
CA GLU A 59 9.90 -12.59 -33.52
C GLU A 59 10.57 -13.76 -32.79
N THR A 60 11.20 -13.49 -31.62
CA THR A 60 11.96 -14.51 -30.89
C THR A 60 11.13 -15.18 -29.82
N VAL A 61 10.37 -14.43 -29.04
CA VAL A 61 9.67 -14.93 -27.84
C VAL A 61 8.14 -14.90 -27.96
N GLY A 62 7.60 -14.32 -29.03
CA GLY A 62 6.15 -14.09 -29.16
C GLY A 62 5.30 -15.35 -29.22
N GLU A 63 5.80 -16.42 -29.83
CA GLU A 63 5.08 -17.72 -29.85
C GLU A 63 5.02 -18.35 -28.46
N GLU A 64 6.14 -18.37 -27.77
CA GLU A 64 6.23 -18.89 -26.40
C GLU A 64 5.39 -18.04 -25.44
N ALA A 65 5.43 -16.71 -25.59
CA ALA A 65 4.62 -15.81 -24.78
C ALA A 65 3.11 -16.06 -24.97
N ARG A 66 2.64 -16.29 -26.22
CA ARG A 66 1.23 -16.62 -26.48
C ARG A 66 0.81 -17.94 -25.86
N LYS A 67 1.66 -18.96 -25.94
CA LYS A 67 1.39 -20.27 -25.33
C LYS A 67 1.30 -20.15 -23.81
N LEU A 68 2.30 -19.53 -23.19
CA LEU A 68 2.35 -19.29 -21.75
C LEU A 68 1.13 -18.50 -21.27
N PHE A 69 0.75 -17.44 -22.00
CA PHE A 69 -0.41 -16.64 -21.67
C PHE A 69 -1.72 -17.44 -21.74
N LYS A 70 -1.85 -18.32 -22.75
CA LYS A 70 -3.03 -19.19 -22.87
C LYS A 70 -3.13 -20.15 -21.69
N ASP A 71 -2.01 -20.75 -21.26
CA ASP A 71 -1.97 -21.66 -20.12
C ASP A 71 -2.30 -20.89 -18.81
N ALA A 72 -1.74 -19.68 -18.65
CA ALA A 72 -2.04 -18.81 -17.53
C ALA A 72 -3.52 -18.42 -17.46
N GLN A 73 -4.14 -18.05 -18.58
CA GLN A 73 -5.56 -17.72 -18.64
C GLN A 73 -6.45 -18.92 -18.28
N ALA A 74 -6.09 -20.13 -18.72
CA ALA A 74 -6.84 -21.33 -18.40
C ALA A 74 -6.78 -21.64 -16.89
N LEU A 75 -5.58 -21.57 -16.28
CA LEU A 75 -5.42 -21.77 -14.85
C LEU A 75 -6.07 -20.66 -14.02
N LEU A 76 -5.97 -19.41 -14.46
CA LEU A 76 -6.65 -18.28 -13.81
C LEU A 76 -8.16 -18.46 -13.80
N ALA A 77 -8.75 -18.91 -14.92
CA ALA A 77 -10.18 -19.21 -15.00
C ALA A 77 -10.55 -20.33 -14.01
N GLU A 78 -9.75 -21.42 -13.94
CA GLU A 78 -9.96 -22.50 -12.97
C GLU A 78 -9.90 -21.99 -11.51
N ILE A 79 -8.91 -21.15 -11.19
CA ILE A 79 -8.76 -20.55 -9.85
C ILE A 79 -10.00 -19.71 -9.49
N ILE A 80 -10.51 -18.93 -10.42
CA ILE A 80 -11.69 -18.07 -10.20
C ILE A 80 -12.96 -18.91 -10.06
N ASP A 81 -13.21 -19.82 -11.01
CA ASP A 81 -14.46 -20.57 -11.10
C ASP A 81 -14.62 -21.56 -9.93
N GLN A 82 -13.52 -22.19 -9.53
CA GLN A 82 -13.51 -23.16 -8.43
C GLN A 82 -13.19 -22.52 -7.07
N LYS A 83 -12.93 -21.20 -7.02
CA LYS A 83 -12.52 -20.47 -5.79
C LYS A 83 -11.34 -21.13 -5.08
N LEU A 84 -10.30 -21.47 -5.84
CA LEU A 84 -9.14 -22.19 -5.33
C LEU A 84 -8.24 -21.31 -4.46
N LEU A 85 -8.32 -19.99 -4.61
CA LEU A 85 -7.67 -18.99 -3.77
C LEU A 85 -8.72 -18.04 -3.20
N THR A 86 -8.44 -17.48 -2.03
CA THR A 86 -9.29 -16.46 -1.40
C THR A 86 -8.54 -15.14 -1.32
N ALA A 87 -9.18 -14.07 -1.80
CA ALA A 87 -8.67 -12.71 -1.70
C ALA A 87 -9.21 -12.02 -0.44
N LYS A 88 -8.31 -11.50 0.40
CA LYS A 88 -8.66 -10.77 1.61
C LYS A 88 -7.96 -9.41 1.67
N ALA A 89 -8.61 -8.44 2.29
CA ALA A 89 -8.04 -7.12 2.50
C ALA A 89 -8.40 -6.54 3.87
N ALA A 90 -7.48 -5.77 4.44
CA ALA A 90 -7.70 -4.79 5.49
C ALA A 90 -7.43 -3.40 4.94
N LEU A 91 -8.35 -2.48 5.14
CA LEU A 91 -8.29 -1.08 4.71
C LEU A 91 -8.64 -0.19 5.88
N GLY A 92 -7.74 0.71 6.27
CA GLY A 92 -7.96 1.63 7.37
C GLY A 92 -7.68 3.08 7.01
N PHE A 93 -8.42 4.00 7.66
CA PHE A 93 -8.17 5.43 7.60
C PHE A 93 -8.11 6.00 9.01
N PHE A 94 -7.13 6.86 9.24
CA PHE A 94 -6.82 7.38 10.55
C PHE A 94 -6.57 8.89 10.48
N PRO A 95 -7.11 9.67 11.42
CA PRO A 95 -6.75 11.08 11.55
C PRO A 95 -5.27 11.20 11.88
N ALA A 96 -4.57 12.09 11.21
CA ALA A 96 -3.13 12.20 11.32
C ALA A 96 -2.63 13.62 11.08
N ASN A 97 -1.46 13.93 11.65
CA ASN A 97 -0.67 15.10 11.29
C ASN A 97 0.81 14.74 11.21
N SER A 98 1.57 15.49 10.43
CA SER A 98 3.03 15.36 10.44
C SER A 98 3.65 16.16 11.58
N PHE A 99 4.72 15.61 12.15
CA PHE A 99 5.59 16.26 13.13
C PHE A 99 7.05 15.96 12.78
N GLY A 100 7.71 16.92 12.20
CA GLY A 100 9.06 16.72 11.65
C GLY A 100 9.07 15.69 10.51
N ASP A 101 9.83 14.62 10.68
CA ASP A 101 9.91 13.54 9.68
C ASP A 101 9.01 12.34 10.03
N ASP A 102 8.12 12.48 11.01
CA ASP A 102 7.19 11.45 11.47
C ASP A 102 5.73 11.88 11.23
N ILE A 103 4.83 10.90 11.32
CA ILE A 103 3.39 11.10 11.30
C ILE A 103 2.82 10.58 12.62
N ILE A 104 2.03 11.42 13.30
CA ILE A 104 1.30 11.07 14.51
C ILE A 104 -0.15 10.76 14.15
N LEU A 105 -0.68 9.66 14.66
CA LEU A 105 -2.09 9.32 14.54
C LEU A 105 -2.87 9.82 15.75
N HIS A 106 -4.08 10.29 15.50
CA HIS A 106 -4.98 10.81 16.53
C HIS A 106 -6.05 9.77 16.89
N ASP A 107 -6.52 9.81 18.13
CA ASP A 107 -7.67 9.03 18.54
C ASP A 107 -8.95 9.63 17.95
N PHE A 108 -9.96 8.80 17.80
CA PHE A 108 -11.29 9.23 17.36
C PHE A 108 -12.38 8.36 17.98
N THR A 109 -13.57 8.95 18.10
CA THR A 109 -14.76 8.23 18.53
C THR A 109 -15.89 8.41 17.53
N GLU A 110 -16.63 7.33 17.24
CA GLU A 110 -17.81 7.40 16.38
C GLU A 110 -18.98 8.05 17.15
N LYS A 111 -19.64 9.01 16.52
CA LYS A 111 -20.89 9.61 16.97
C LYS A 111 -22.00 9.20 16.00
N ILE A 112 -22.87 8.32 16.45
CA ILE A 112 -23.97 7.84 15.63
C ILE A 112 -25.19 8.70 15.93
N SER A 113 -25.79 9.30 14.91
CA SER A 113 -27.04 10.03 14.97
C SER A 113 -28.05 9.50 13.94
N GLU A 114 -29.33 9.56 14.26
CA GLU A 114 -30.38 9.32 13.29
C GLU A 114 -30.82 10.65 12.67
N VAL A 115 -30.72 10.76 11.36
CA VAL A 115 -31.18 11.95 10.62
C VAL A 115 -32.49 11.59 9.91
N PRO A 116 -33.57 12.34 10.16
CA PRO A 116 -34.84 12.13 9.48
C PRO A 116 -34.68 12.30 7.95
N CYS A 117 -35.23 11.38 7.18
CA CYS A 117 -35.24 11.45 5.72
C CYS A 117 -36.69 11.35 5.23
N GLU A 118 -37.15 12.36 4.48
CA GLU A 118 -38.53 12.45 3.98
C GLU A 118 -38.95 11.30 3.06
N LYS A 119 -37.98 10.64 2.39
CA LYS A 119 -38.27 9.57 1.42
C LYS A 119 -38.18 8.14 1.97
N HIS A 120 -37.36 7.89 2.98
CA HIS A 120 -37.01 6.53 3.45
C HIS A 120 -36.99 6.35 4.97
N GLY A 121 -37.57 7.27 5.75
CA GLY A 121 -37.48 7.24 7.19
C GLY A 121 -36.17 7.86 7.74
N ALA A 122 -35.65 7.36 8.84
CA ALA A 122 -34.40 7.85 9.40
C ALA A 122 -33.18 7.16 8.76
N HIS A 123 -32.16 7.94 8.40
CA HIS A 123 -30.85 7.43 8.01
C HIS A 123 -29.88 7.52 9.19
N ARG A 124 -29.07 6.49 9.34
CA ARG A 124 -27.96 6.48 10.29
C ARG A 124 -26.83 7.35 9.73
N LYS A 125 -26.52 8.45 10.42
CA LYS A 125 -25.37 9.30 10.14
C LYS A 125 -24.28 8.94 11.13
N VAL A 126 -23.07 8.69 10.63
CA VAL A 126 -21.87 8.48 11.43
C VAL A 126 -21.00 9.73 11.29
N ASP A 127 -20.80 10.44 12.38
CA ASP A 127 -19.82 11.51 12.49
C ASP A 127 -18.67 11.05 13.39
N TYR A 128 -17.53 11.69 13.31
CA TYR A 128 -16.36 11.33 14.12
C TYR A 128 -15.94 12.53 14.98
N ALA A 129 -15.74 12.30 16.27
CA ALA A 129 -15.02 13.23 17.12
C ALA A 129 -13.56 12.82 17.15
N ILE A 130 -12.69 13.67 16.63
CA ILE A 130 -11.25 13.46 16.61
C ILE A 130 -10.67 14.11 17.87
N GLU A 131 -9.85 13.35 18.58
CA GLU A 131 -9.13 13.76 19.77
C GLU A 131 -7.65 13.93 19.41
N PRO A 132 -7.20 15.14 19.06
CA PRO A 132 -5.82 15.39 18.67
C PRO A 132 -4.86 14.96 19.78
N LYS A 133 -3.87 14.13 19.44
CA LYS A 133 -2.80 13.77 20.35
C LYS A 133 -1.75 14.86 20.36
N ASP A 134 -1.29 15.21 21.56
CA ASP A 134 -0.07 15.98 21.72
C ASP A 134 1.14 15.10 21.36
N HIS A 135 2.11 15.65 20.66
CA HIS A 135 3.36 14.99 20.32
C HIS A 135 4.20 14.59 21.56
N LEU A 136 3.82 15.08 22.74
CA LEU A 136 4.42 14.71 24.03
C LEU A 136 3.68 13.56 24.74
N SER A 137 2.59 13.04 24.17
CA SER A 137 1.82 11.96 24.79
C SER A 137 2.47 10.60 24.57
N ASP A 138 2.77 9.87 25.65
CA ASP A 138 3.32 8.50 25.60
C ASP A 138 2.37 7.49 24.90
N SER A 139 1.08 7.82 24.77
CA SER A 139 0.07 6.98 24.11
C SER A 139 -0.08 7.24 22.61
N SER A 140 0.72 8.12 22.04
CA SER A 140 0.62 8.47 20.62
C SER A 140 1.14 7.33 19.74
N TYR A 141 0.43 7.04 18.65
CA TYR A 141 0.87 6.08 17.64
C TYR A 141 1.65 6.82 16.54
N TRP A 142 2.89 6.42 16.35
CA TRP A 142 3.82 7.09 15.43
C TRP A 142 4.16 6.20 14.25
N LEU A 143 4.20 6.81 13.05
CA LEU A 143 4.80 6.23 11.85
C LEU A 143 6.08 7.00 11.55
N HIS A 144 7.21 6.30 11.55
CA HIS A 144 8.51 6.91 11.42
C HIS A 144 9.00 6.88 9.98
N HIS A 145 9.42 8.04 9.49
CA HIS A 145 9.91 8.18 8.12
C HIS A 145 11.32 8.77 8.07
N LEU A 146 11.93 8.65 6.89
CA LEU A 146 13.27 9.13 6.59
C LEU A 146 13.20 10.21 5.49
N ARG A 147 14.08 11.19 5.60
CA ARG A 147 14.17 12.29 4.65
C ARG A 147 15.35 12.10 3.70
N GLN A 148 15.18 12.44 2.44
CA GLN A 148 16.28 12.51 1.48
C GLN A 148 17.38 13.44 2.00
N GLN A 149 18.65 13.06 1.81
CA GLN A 149 19.84 13.86 2.16
C GLN A 149 20.75 14.13 0.96
N GLY A 150 20.38 13.67 -0.23
CA GLY A 150 21.15 13.89 -1.43
C GLY A 150 21.31 15.37 -1.76
N GLN A 151 22.47 15.72 -2.35
CA GLN A 151 22.68 17.06 -2.91
C GLN A 151 21.78 17.25 -4.13
N LYS A 152 20.93 18.26 -4.09
CA LYS A 152 20.02 18.63 -5.17
C LYS A 152 20.20 20.09 -5.54
N ALA A 153 19.71 20.46 -6.73
CA ALA A 153 19.60 21.87 -7.09
C ALA A 153 18.84 22.67 -6.01
N SER A 154 19.14 23.96 -5.89
CA SER A 154 18.64 24.79 -4.78
C SER A 154 17.11 24.86 -4.68
N ASN A 155 16.42 24.65 -5.80
CA ASN A 155 14.95 24.66 -5.91
C ASN A 155 14.29 23.28 -5.74
N LEU A 156 15.06 22.22 -5.55
CA LEU A 156 14.50 20.87 -5.37
C LEU A 156 14.53 20.46 -3.89
N PRO A 157 13.38 20.11 -3.30
CA PRO A 157 13.30 19.72 -1.89
C PRO A 157 13.88 18.33 -1.64
N ASN A 158 14.35 18.10 -0.43
CA ASN A 158 14.60 16.78 0.11
C ASN A 158 13.31 16.26 0.75
N ARG A 159 12.67 15.31 0.10
CA ARG A 159 11.34 14.80 0.46
C ARG A 159 11.40 13.78 1.59
N CYS A 160 10.34 13.80 2.39
CA CYS A 160 9.97 12.77 3.34
C CYS A 160 8.50 12.42 3.11
N LEU A 161 8.05 11.20 3.43
CA LEU A 161 6.63 10.86 3.31
C LEU A 161 5.76 11.69 4.25
N SER A 162 6.28 12.09 5.41
CA SER A 162 5.57 13.00 6.33
C SER A 162 5.23 14.36 5.73
N ASP A 163 5.94 14.79 4.69
CA ASP A 163 5.64 16.05 4.00
C ASP A 163 4.27 16.08 3.33
N PHE A 164 3.68 14.90 3.05
CA PHE A 164 2.40 14.75 2.37
C PHE A 164 1.21 14.63 3.32
N VAL A 165 1.40 14.89 4.60
CA VAL A 165 0.36 14.99 5.62
C VAL A 165 0.46 16.36 6.28
N ALA A 166 -0.66 17.04 6.52
CA ALA A 166 -0.68 18.39 7.07
C ALA A 166 0.09 18.48 8.40
N PRO A 167 0.91 19.52 8.59
CA PRO A 167 1.69 19.69 9.81
C PRO A 167 0.79 19.99 11.02
N ILE A 168 1.15 19.47 12.18
CA ILE A 168 0.37 19.62 13.42
C ILE A 168 0.24 21.09 13.85
N GLU A 169 1.23 21.91 13.52
CA GLU A 169 1.22 23.34 13.83
C GLU A 169 0.12 24.11 13.08
N GLY A 170 -0.30 23.61 11.93
CA GLY A 170 -1.36 24.20 11.10
C GLY A 170 -2.77 24.08 11.66
N LYS A 171 -2.96 23.27 12.70
CA LYS A 171 -4.26 22.97 13.34
C LYS A 171 -5.31 22.36 12.40
N THR A 172 -4.94 21.98 11.20
CA THR A 172 -5.81 21.26 10.26
C THR A 172 -5.56 19.78 10.46
N THR A 173 -6.54 19.03 10.91
CA THR A 173 -6.45 17.56 10.94
C THR A 173 -6.48 17.04 9.52
N ASP A 174 -5.51 16.20 9.20
CA ASP A 174 -5.43 15.44 7.94
C ASP A 174 -5.65 13.96 8.22
N PHE A 175 -5.49 13.14 7.20
CA PHE A 175 -5.71 11.70 7.32
C PHE A 175 -4.60 10.94 6.60
N ILE A 176 -4.37 9.71 7.05
CA ILE A 176 -3.54 8.72 6.37
C ILE A 176 -4.34 7.43 6.18
N GLY A 177 -4.17 6.80 5.04
CA GLY A 177 -4.70 5.46 4.82
C GLY A 177 -3.65 4.40 5.04
N ALA A 178 -4.09 3.18 5.36
CA ALA A 178 -3.26 2.00 5.49
C ALA A 178 -3.97 0.80 4.87
N PHE A 179 -3.23 -0.12 4.25
CA PHE A 179 -3.82 -1.31 3.66
C PHE A 179 -2.90 -2.52 3.74
N ALA A 180 -3.52 -3.69 3.76
CA ALA A 180 -2.88 -4.97 3.50
C ALA A 180 -3.85 -5.83 2.68
N VAL A 181 -3.39 -6.42 1.58
CA VAL A 181 -4.18 -7.27 0.70
C VAL A 181 -3.43 -8.57 0.44
N THR A 182 -4.17 -9.66 0.25
CA THR A 182 -3.61 -10.94 -0.20
C THR A 182 -4.59 -11.67 -1.10
N THR A 183 -4.06 -12.43 -2.03
CA THR A 183 -4.79 -13.38 -2.86
C THR A 183 -4.21 -14.80 -2.73
N GLY A 184 -3.32 -14.98 -1.75
CA GLY A 184 -2.61 -16.24 -1.54
C GLY A 184 -3.25 -17.18 -0.52
N ILE A 185 -4.40 -16.84 0.07
CA ILE A 185 -5.04 -17.74 1.05
C ILE A 185 -5.55 -19.00 0.34
N GLY A 186 -5.06 -20.16 0.78
CA GLY A 186 -5.38 -21.47 0.18
C GLY A 186 -4.35 -21.95 -0.85
N ILE A 187 -3.30 -21.18 -1.14
CA ILE A 187 -2.29 -21.53 -2.14
C ILE A 187 -1.56 -22.84 -1.80
N GLU A 188 -1.39 -23.15 -0.53
CA GLU A 188 -0.68 -24.33 -0.05
C GLU A 188 -1.30 -25.64 -0.59
N ALA A 189 -2.63 -25.71 -0.61
CA ALA A 189 -3.34 -26.90 -1.11
C ALA A 189 -3.10 -27.12 -2.61
N LEU A 190 -2.99 -26.04 -3.39
CA LEU A 190 -2.65 -26.13 -4.82
C LEU A 190 -1.19 -26.55 -5.03
N LEU A 191 -0.27 -25.98 -4.26
CA LEU A 191 1.15 -26.30 -4.35
C LEU A 191 1.39 -27.76 -3.98
N GLU A 192 0.77 -28.23 -2.89
CA GLU A 192 0.86 -29.64 -2.48
C GLU A 192 0.31 -30.60 -3.55
N LYS A 193 -0.81 -30.22 -4.22
CA LYS A 193 -1.36 -30.97 -5.34
C LYS A 193 -0.35 -31.13 -6.47
N TYR A 194 0.30 -30.04 -6.89
CA TYR A 194 1.26 -30.06 -8.00
C TYR A 194 2.58 -30.74 -7.62
N GLU A 195 3.07 -30.54 -6.40
CA GLU A 195 4.25 -31.23 -5.88
C GLU A 195 4.07 -32.75 -5.89
N LYS A 196 2.92 -33.28 -5.46
CA LYS A 196 2.60 -34.71 -5.52
C LYS A 196 2.57 -35.27 -6.95
N GLN A 197 2.28 -34.42 -7.93
CA GLN A 197 2.25 -34.77 -9.35
C GLN A 197 3.58 -34.52 -10.05
N HIS A 198 4.62 -34.04 -9.36
CA HIS A 198 5.87 -33.57 -9.93
C HIS A 198 5.67 -32.53 -11.05
N ASP A 199 4.68 -31.66 -10.89
CA ASP A 199 4.29 -30.64 -11.86
C ASP A 199 4.83 -29.26 -11.43
N ASP A 200 6.13 -29.05 -11.64
CA ASP A 200 6.80 -27.80 -11.32
C ASP A 200 6.27 -26.63 -12.16
N TYR A 201 5.83 -26.90 -13.40
CA TYR A 201 5.30 -25.88 -14.30
C TYR A 201 4.06 -25.22 -13.70
N ASN A 202 3.05 -25.99 -13.32
CA ASN A 202 1.83 -25.45 -12.72
C ASN A 202 2.09 -24.91 -11.30
N SER A 203 3.04 -25.46 -10.55
CA SER A 203 3.45 -24.88 -9.25
C SER A 203 4.00 -23.46 -9.40
N ILE A 204 4.88 -23.22 -10.39
CA ILE A 204 5.41 -21.87 -10.70
C ILE A 204 4.29 -20.97 -11.22
N MET A 205 3.42 -21.49 -12.10
CA MET A 205 2.31 -20.75 -12.69
C MET A 205 1.35 -20.22 -11.61
N VAL A 206 0.94 -21.06 -10.65
CA VAL A 206 0.08 -20.65 -9.52
C VAL A 206 0.70 -19.55 -8.70
N LYS A 207 1.99 -19.67 -8.35
CA LYS A 207 2.70 -18.65 -7.60
C LYS A 207 2.75 -17.32 -8.36
N ALA A 208 3.05 -17.37 -9.66
CA ALA A 208 3.10 -16.19 -10.51
C ALA A 208 1.72 -15.53 -10.65
N LEU A 209 0.65 -16.31 -10.82
CA LEU A 209 -0.71 -15.79 -10.92
C LEU A 209 -1.19 -15.20 -9.59
N ALA A 210 -0.92 -15.87 -8.47
CA ALA A 210 -1.30 -15.36 -7.15
C ALA A 210 -0.59 -14.02 -6.84
N ASP A 211 0.69 -13.89 -7.21
CA ASP A 211 1.43 -12.65 -7.07
C ASP A 211 0.84 -11.53 -7.95
N ARG A 212 0.53 -11.83 -9.22
CA ARG A 212 -0.12 -10.85 -10.10
C ARG A 212 -1.51 -10.42 -9.62
N LEU A 213 -2.28 -11.35 -9.07
CA LEU A 213 -3.57 -11.03 -8.46
C LEU A 213 -3.41 -10.14 -7.22
N ALA A 214 -2.39 -10.35 -6.38
CA ALA A 214 -2.16 -9.51 -5.21
C ALA A 214 -1.81 -8.06 -5.60
N GLU A 215 -0.96 -7.87 -6.60
CA GLU A 215 -0.65 -6.55 -7.15
C GLU A 215 -1.89 -5.90 -7.81
N ALA A 216 -2.65 -6.66 -8.58
CA ALA A 216 -3.91 -6.21 -9.17
C ALA A 216 -4.92 -5.81 -8.08
N PHE A 217 -4.96 -6.54 -6.96
CA PHE A 217 -5.83 -6.20 -5.85
C PHE A 217 -5.41 -4.91 -5.14
N ALA A 218 -4.10 -4.68 -4.98
CA ALA A 218 -3.60 -3.42 -4.46
C ALA A 218 -3.97 -2.23 -5.38
N GLU A 219 -3.91 -2.41 -6.71
CA GLU A 219 -4.31 -1.40 -7.68
C GLU A 219 -5.82 -1.10 -7.63
N LEU A 220 -6.65 -2.13 -7.70
CA LEU A 220 -8.11 -2.03 -7.58
C LEU A 220 -8.50 -1.34 -6.26
N MET A 221 -7.88 -1.74 -5.14
CA MET A 221 -8.17 -1.15 -3.84
C MET A 221 -7.78 0.33 -3.81
N HIS A 222 -6.63 0.70 -4.41
CA HIS A 222 -6.22 2.10 -4.50
C HIS A 222 -7.19 2.94 -5.34
N GLU A 223 -7.67 2.43 -6.48
CA GLU A 223 -8.73 3.12 -7.25
C GLU A 223 -9.99 3.34 -6.41
N ARG A 224 -10.45 2.31 -5.68
CA ARG A 224 -11.60 2.43 -4.80
C ARG A 224 -11.37 3.41 -3.64
N VAL A 225 -10.16 3.47 -3.12
CA VAL A 225 -9.78 4.48 -2.12
C VAL A 225 -9.92 5.88 -2.70
N ARG A 226 -9.38 6.13 -3.88
CA ARG A 226 -9.44 7.44 -4.53
C ARG A 226 -10.87 7.89 -4.84
N LYS A 227 -11.70 6.95 -5.31
CA LYS A 227 -13.05 7.26 -5.82
C LYS A 227 -14.16 7.11 -4.78
N GLU A 228 -14.06 6.12 -3.87
CA GLU A 228 -15.17 5.72 -3.02
C GLU A 228 -14.86 5.86 -1.52
N TYR A 229 -13.78 5.21 -1.04
CA TYR A 229 -13.55 5.09 0.41
C TYR A 229 -12.95 6.36 1.03
N TRP A 230 -12.08 7.03 0.31
CA TRP A 230 -11.60 8.35 0.68
C TRP A 230 -12.25 9.45 -0.17
N GLY A 231 -12.41 9.21 -1.46
CA GLY A 231 -13.21 10.06 -2.35
C GLY A 231 -12.52 11.36 -2.78
N TYR A 232 -11.21 11.47 -2.64
CA TYR A 232 -10.49 12.69 -3.05
C TYR A 232 -10.34 12.85 -4.58
N ALA A 233 -10.68 11.82 -5.34
CA ALA A 233 -10.68 11.81 -6.81
C ALA A 233 -11.91 11.06 -7.36
N HIS A 234 -13.11 11.35 -6.85
CA HIS A 234 -14.35 10.63 -7.17
C HIS A 234 -14.72 10.66 -8.65
N ASP A 235 -14.34 11.72 -9.37
CA ASP A 235 -14.61 11.87 -10.81
C ASP A 235 -13.52 11.26 -11.72
N GLU A 236 -12.53 10.58 -11.14
CA GLU A 236 -11.42 9.97 -11.88
C GLU A 236 -11.92 8.91 -12.87
N ILE A 237 -11.50 9.02 -14.13
CA ILE A 237 -11.73 8.02 -15.18
C ILE A 237 -10.40 7.69 -15.81
N LEU A 238 -9.80 6.57 -15.40
CA LEU A 238 -8.50 6.11 -15.86
C LEU A 238 -8.60 4.74 -16.52
N SER A 239 -7.80 4.53 -17.55
CA SER A 239 -7.58 3.21 -18.16
C SER A 239 -6.59 2.39 -17.33
N ASN A 240 -6.52 1.07 -17.56
CA ASN A 240 -5.47 0.24 -16.95
C ASN A 240 -4.05 0.72 -17.31
N GLU A 241 -3.84 1.28 -18.50
CA GLU A 241 -2.56 1.85 -18.90
C GLU A 241 -2.20 3.08 -18.06
N ASP A 242 -3.19 3.93 -17.76
CA ASP A 242 -3.02 5.08 -16.87
C ASP A 242 -2.70 4.64 -15.44
N LEU A 243 -3.39 3.61 -14.92
CA LEU A 243 -3.14 3.04 -13.61
C LEU A 243 -1.72 2.47 -13.50
N ILE A 244 -1.29 1.68 -14.48
CA ILE A 244 0.08 1.13 -14.56
C ILE A 244 1.13 2.25 -14.68
N SER A 245 0.78 3.37 -15.32
CA SER A 245 1.66 4.53 -15.46
C SER A 245 1.59 5.49 -14.27
N GLU A 246 0.83 5.16 -13.23
CA GLU A 246 0.65 5.95 -12.00
C GLU A 246 0.11 7.37 -12.28
N ASN A 247 -0.74 7.53 -13.32
CA ASN A 247 -1.35 8.80 -13.73
C ASN A 247 -2.56 9.17 -12.86
N TYR A 248 -2.46 9.03 -11.54
CA TYR A 248 -3.49 9.33 -10.58
C TYR A 248 -3.01 10.27 -9.47
N GLN A 249 -3.92 10.90 -8.75
CA GLN A 249 -3.61 11.67 -7.55
C GLN A 249 -3.35 10.74 -6.37
N GLY A 250 -2.40 11.11 -5.52
CA GLY A 250 -2.06 10.32 -4.35
C GLY A 250 -1.01 9.24 -4.64
N ILE A 251 -0.51 8.61 -3.60
CA ILE A 251 0.46 7.52 -3.68
C ILE A 251 0.16 6.42 -2.66
N ARG A 252 0.68 5.20 -2.92
CA ARG A 252 0.59 4.04 -2.01
C ARG A 252 1.97 3.45 -1.66
N PRO A 253 2.87 4.22 -1.03
CA PRO A 253 4.20 3.72 -0.68
C PRO A 253 4.12 2.59 0.34
N ALA A 254 5.07 1.65 0.23
CA ALA A 254 5.15 0.47 1.09
C ALA A 254 6.47 0.43 1.88
N PRO A 255 6.46 -0.03 3.15
CA PRO A 255 7.68 -0.31 3.90
C PRO A 255 8.54 -1.38 3.21
N GLY A 256 9.85 -1.10 3.07
CA GLY A 256 10.80 -1.90 2.31
C GLY A 256 11.02 -1.44 0.88
N TYR A 257 10.31 -0.39 0.42
CA TYR A 257 10.43 0.21 -0.90
C TYR A 257 11.19 1.55 -0.85
N PRO A 258 11.60 2.10 -2.02
CA PRO A 258 12.53 3.24 -2.07
C PRO A 258 12.15 4.47 -1.26
N ALA A 259 10.86 4.79 -1.09
CA ALA A 259 10.41 5.94 -0.30
C ALA A 259 10.32 5.65 1.22
N CYS A 260 10.20 4.37 1.59
CA CYS A 260 10.12 3.90 2.98
C CYS A 260 10.95 2.61 3.16
N PRO A 261 12.29 2.68 3.14
CA PRO A 261 13.14 1.50 3.05
C PRO A 261 13.18 0.64 4.32
N ASP A 262 12.71 1.14 5.45
CA ASP A 262 12.69 0.39 6.71
C ASP A 262 11.57 -0.66 6.72
N HIS A 263 11.94 -1.93 6.56
CA HIS A 263 11.01 -3.05 6.63
C HIS A 263 10.29 -3.18 7.98
N THR A 264 10.88 -2.65 9.07
CA THR A 264 10.31 -2.78 10.43
C THR A 264 9.02 -1.98 10.61
N GLU A 265 8.77 -0.97 9.76
CA GLU A 265 7.49 -0.23 9.73
C GLU A 265 6.29 -1.11 9.32
N LYS A 266 6.52 -2.26 8.66
CA LYS A 266 5.45 -3.25 8.41
C LYS A 266 4.81 -3.75 9.70
N LYS A 267 5.59 -3.89 10.77
CA LYS A 267 5.04 -4.32 12.06
C LYS A 267 3.99 -3.34 12.56
N ARG A 268 4.30 -2.04 12.52
CA ARG A 268 3.34 -0.99 12.91
C ARG A 268 2.11 -0.97 12.01
N LEU A 269 2.31 -1.10 10.70
CA LEU A 269 1.23 -1.19 9.73
C LEU A 269 0.30 -2.37 10.02
N PHE A 270 0.85 -3.54 10.33
CA PHE A 270 0.09 -4.75 10.64
C PHE A 270 -0.64 -4.67 11.98
N GLU A 271 -0.01 -4.10 13.00
CA GLU A 271 -0.64 -3.81 14.29
C GLU A 271 -1.81 -2.82 14.13
N LEU A 272 -1.62 -1.76 13.35
CA LEU A 272 -2.64 -0.74 13.07
C LEU A 272 -3.88 -1.33 12.36
N LEU A 273 -3.66 -2.29 11.45
CA LEU A 273 -4.70 -2.94 10.67
C LEU A 273 -5.23 -4.23 11.33
N ASP A 274 -4.64 -4.73 12.42
CA ASP A 274 -4.90 -6.08 12.96
C ASP A 274 -4.86 -7.17 11.87
N ALA A 275 -3.90 -7.01 10.93
CA ALA A 275 -3.89 -7.75 9.67
C ALA A 275 -3.68 -9.25 9.87
N GLU A 276 -2.84 -9.64 10.84
CA GLU A 276 -2.54 -11.05 11.12
C GLU A 276 -3.80 -11.80 11.58
N SER A 277 -4.54 -11.25 12.53
CA SER A 277 -5.73 -11.91 13.08
C SER A 277 -6.92 -11.86 12.13
N GLN A 278 -7.09 -10.76 11.40
CA GLN A 278 -8.30 -10.51 10.61
C GLN A 278 -8.24 -11.08 9.19
N ILE A 279 -7.09 -10.99 8.53
CA ILE A 279 -6.96 -11.41 7.13
C ILE A 279 -5.91 -12.51 6.90
N GLY A 280 -5.20 -12.94 7.97
CA GLY A 280 -4.32 -14.10 7.94
C GLY A 280 -2.98 -13.88 7.23
N ILE A 281 -2.55 -12.63 7.01
CA ILE A 281 -1.21 -12.33 6.51
C ILE A 281 -0.26 -12.23 7.71
N GLN A 282 0.76 -13.07 7.75
CA GLN A 282 1.77 -13.07 8.81
C GLN A 282 3.04 -12.37 8.36
N LEU A 283 3.81 -11.87 9.32
CA LEU A 283 5.16 -11.36 9.07
C LEU A 283 6.19 -12.37 9.58
N THR A 284 7.17 -12.68 8.73
CA THR A 284 8.35 -13.45 9.13
C THR A 284 9.29 -12.61 10.01
N GLU A 285 10.32 -13.22 10.59
CA GLU A 285 11.36 -12.50 11.35
C GLU A 285 12.09 -11.42 10.51
N SER A 286 12.10 -11.59 9.18
CA SER A 286 12.67 -10.60 8.25
C SER A 286 11.63 -9.61 7.70
N TYR A 287 10.42 -9.58 8.26
CA TYR A 287 9.30 -8.76 7.80
C TYR A 287 8.87 -9.03 6.36
N ALA A 288 9.13 -10.23 5.84
CA ALA A 288 8.46 -10.72 4.63
C ALA A 288 7.03 -11.16 4.97
N MET A 289 6.10 -10.96 4.06
CA MET A 289 4.70 -11.37 4.23
C MET A 289 4.49 -12.83 3.85
N TYR A 290 3.63 -13.51 4.58
CA TYR A 290 3.16 -14.86 4.25
C TYR A 290 1.62 -14.91 4.36
N PRO A 291 0.88 -15.37 3.31
CA PRO A 291 1.41 -15.81 2.00
C PRO A 291 2.21 -14.74 1.26
N ALA A 292 3.15 -15.15 0.39
CA ALA A 292 4.00 -14.21 -0.34
C ALA A 292 3.20 -13.32 -1.32
N SER A 293 2.06 -13.85 -1.84
CA SER A 293 1.12 -13.11 -2.68
C SER A 293 0.31 -12.12 -1.85
N ALA A 294 0.99 -11.10 -1.33
CA ALA A 294 0.43 -10.06 -0.49
C ALA A 294 1.13 -8.72 -0.76
N VAL A 295 0.38 -7.63 -0.63
CA VAL A 295 0.85 -6.25 -0.74
C VAL A 295 0.34 -5.46 0.45
N SER A 296 1.17 -4.57 1.02
CA SER A 296 0.77 -3.70 2.12
C SER A 296 1.46 -2.35 2.02
N GLY A 297 0.82 -1.30 2.48
CA GLY A 297 1.36 0.06 2.42
C GLY A 297 0.46 1.11 3.03
N PHE A 298 0.81 2.35 2.79
CA PHE A 298 0.07 3.53 3.23
C PHE A 298 -0.54 4.24 2.02
N TYR A 299 -1.61 5.01 2.24
CA TYR A 299 -2.18 5.91 1.24
C TYR A 299 -2.00 7.36 1.67
N PHE A 300 -1.52 8.17 0.75
CA PHE A 300 -1.41 9.62 0.88
C PHE A 300 -2.25 10.28 -0.19
N SER A 301 -3.15 11.19 0.20
CA SER A 301 -4.14 11.80 -0.70
C SER A 301 -3.73 13.17 -1.25
N HIS A 302 -2.68 13.79 -0.68
CA HIS A 302 -2.28 15.14 -1.05
C HIS A 302 -1.97 15.24 -2.56
N PRO A 303 -2.45 16.27 -3.28
CA PRO A 303 -2.23 16.40 -4.73
C PRO A 303 -0.76 16.44 -5.16
N GLU A 304 0.12 16.97 -4.31
CA GLU A 304 1.57 17.01 -4.56
C GLU A 304 2.32 15.76 -4.11
N SER A 305 1.61 14.77 -3.54
CA SER A 305 2.26 13.52 -3.18
C SER A 305 2.78 12.81 -4.43
N THR A 306 4.01 12.34 -4.35
CA THR A 306 4.69 11.70 -5.47
C THR A 306 5.65 10.64 -4.96
N TYR A 307 5.84 9.58 -5.74
CA TYR A 307 6.87 8.59 -5.43
C TYR A 307 8.27 9.19 -5.55
N PHE A 308 9.15 8.77 -4.66
CA PHE A 308 10.56 9.16 -4.69
C PHE A 308 11.43 8.04 -4.12
N ALA A 309 12.70 8.02 -4.49
CA ALA A 309 13.69 7.19 -3.83
C ALA A 309 14.36 8.02 -2.72
N LEU A 310 14.47 7.46 -1.52
CA LEU A 310 15.20 8.10 -0.41
C LEU A 310 16.65 8.38 -0.81
N GLY A 311 17.27 7.43 -1.50
CA GLY A 311 18.70 7.48 -1.82
C GLY A 311 19.55 7.13 -0.60
N LYS A 312 20.78 7.63 -0.58
CA LYS A 312 21.69 7.42 0.54
C LYS A 312 21.44 8.42 1.67
N ILE A 313 21.56 7.95 2.90
CA ILE A 313 21.46 8.75 4.12
C ILE A 313 22.75 8.66 4.93
N ALA A 314 23.08 9.73 5.61
CA ALA A 314 24.25 9.79 6.46
C ALA A 314 23.96 9.30 7.89
N LYS A 315 25.01 9.03 8.63
CA LYS A 315 24.95 8.46 9.98
C LYS A 315 24.15 9.30 10.99
N ASP A 316 24.14 10.63 10.81
CA ASP A 316 23.35 11.54 11.66
C ASP A 316 21.86 11.24 11.61
N GLN A 317 21.31 10.97 10.41
CA GLN A 317 19.90 10.60 10.28
C GLN A 317 19.62 9.19 10.82
N VAL A 318 20.54 8.25 10.68
CA VAL A 318 20.39 6.91 11.27
C VAL A 318 20.30 6.98 12.80
N ILE A 319 21.13 7.84 13.44
CA ILE A 319 21.10 8.08 14.89
C ILE A 319 19.78 8.76 15.29
N ASP A 320 19.37 9.82 14.57
CA ASP A 320 18.10 10.51 14.82
C ASP A 320 16.91 9.54 14.71
N TYR A 321 16.87 8.72 13.65
CA TYR A 321 15.82 7.74 13.43
C TYR A 321 15.78 6.66 14.52
N ALA A 322 16.93 6.17 14.96
CA ALA A 322 17.03 5.22 16.06
C ALA A 322 16.45 5.80 17.37
N ASN A 323 16.77 7.06 17.68
CA ASN A 323 16.25 7.76 18.84
C ASN A 323 14.72 7.96 18.75
N ARG A 324 14.20 8.38 17.59
CA ARG A 324 12.75 8.56 17.38
C ARG A 324 11.95 7.26 17.51
N LYS A 325 12.54 6.13 17.09
CA LYS A 325 11.93 4.80 17.20
C LYS A 325 12.12 4.13 18.55
N ASP A 326 12.90 4.72 19.44
CA ASP A 326 13.34 4.10 20.70
C ASP A 326 13.93 2.69 20.47
N LYS A 327 14.88 2.60 19.53
CA LYS A 327 15.57 1.36 19.17
C LYS A 327 17.07 1.53 19.22
N PRO A 328 17.82 0.45 19.56
CA PRO A 328 19.27 0.48 19.52
C PRO A 328 19.78 0.86 18.11
N LEU A 329 20.82 1.71 18.07
CA LEU A 329 21.42 2.14 16.81
C LEU A 329 21.87 0.97 15.93
N GLU A 330 22.41 -0.07 16.53
CA GLU A 330 22.85 -1.28 15.82
C GLU A 330 21.66 -1.98 15.13
N TYR A 331 20.51 -2.07 15.80
CA TYR A 331 19.28 -2.63 15.23
C TYR A 331 18.84 -1.83 14.01
N ILE A 332 18.76 -0.51 14.10
CA ILE A 332 18.36 0.36 12.99
C ILE A 332 19.39 0.31 11.85
N THR A 333 20.68 0.34 12.15
CA THR A 333 21.74 0.24 11.16
C THR A 333 21.62 -1.04 10.33
N ARG A 334 21.31 -2.17 10.97
CA ARG A 334 21.10 -3.45 10.26
C ARG A 334 19.98 -3.36 9.21
N TRP A 335 18.85 -2.73 9.55
CA TRP A 335 17.70 -2.63 8.65
C TRP A 335 17.88 -1.59 7.54
N LEU A 336 18.63 -0.54 7.81
CA LEU A 336 18.89 0.53 6.86
C LEU A 336 20.20 0.35 6.08
N GLN A 337 20.94 -0.75 6.27
CA GLN A 337 22.23 -1.01 5.61
C GLN A 337 22.25 -0.71 4.11
N PRO A 338 21.22 -1.07 3.32
CA PRO A 338 21.22 -0.80 1.88
C PRO A 338 21.20 0.68 1.52
N VAL A 339 20.76 1.58 2.43
CA VAL A 339 20.59 3.02 2.17
C VAL A 339 21.59 3.90 2.94
N ILE A 340 22.42 3.34 3.80
CA ILE A 340 23.47 4.09 4.51
C ILE A 340 24.66 4.33 3.59
N ASP A 341 25.26 5.56 3.68
CA ASP A 341 26.51 5.92 3.01
C ASP A 341 27.73 5.23 3.65
#